data_86f2950b51287ca5378732f7eb05621d
#
_entry.id   86f2950b51287ca5378732f7eb05621d
#
_cell.length_a   1.000
_cell.length_b   1.000
_cell.length_c   1.000
_cell.angle_alpha   90.00
_cell.angle_beta   90.00
_cell.angle_gamma   90.00
#
_symmetry.space_group_name_H-M   'P 1'
#
loop_
_entity.id
_entity.type
_entity.pdbx_description
1 polymer ?
#
loop_
_entity_poly.entity_id
_entity_poly.type
_entity_poly.pdbx_seq_one_letter_code
_entity_poly.pdbx_strand_id
1 'polypeptide(L)'
;MITTTTPTVEGRRIVEYKGIIFGEVISGVNVFKDFAAGLSNFFGGRSATYEEELMNARENALREMEQRAAARGANAVVGVDVDYEVLGADNGMLMVTASGTAVVVE
;
A
#
# COMPACT_ATOMS: atom_id res chain seq x y z
N MET A 1 8.22 10.31 -8.89
CA MET A 1 8.62 8.90 -8.97
C MET A 1 7.59 8.12 -9.76
N ILE A 2 8.03 7.23 -10.61
CA ILE A 2 7.13 6.36 -11.37
C ILE A 2 6.90 5.09 -10.56
N THR A 3 5.65 4.75 -10.31
CA THR A 3 5.29 3.56 -9.54
C THR A 3 4.28 2.77 -10.35
N THR A 4 4.59 1.50 -10.64
CA THR A 4 3.78 0.70 -11.55
C THR A 4 3.77 -0.77 -11.17
N THR A 5 2.69 -1.45 -11.49
CA THR A 5 2.57 -2.90 -11.30
C THR A 5 3.24 -3.69 -12.42
N THR A 6 3.60 -3.02 -13.52
CA THR A 6 4.28 -3.68 -14.64
C THR A 6 5.73 -3.98 -14.30
N PRO A 7 6.36 -4.97 -14.96
CA PRO A 7 7.75 -5.31 -14.69
C PRO A 7 8.76 -4.31 -15.26
N THR A 8 8.31 -3.44 -16.15
CA THR A 8 9.14 -2.42 -16.79
C THR A 8 8.36 -1.13 -16.92
N VAL A 9 9.05 -0.06 -17.26
CA VAL A 9 8.43 1.24 -17.59
C VAL A 9 8.56 1.43 -19.09
N GLU A 10 7.44 1.47 -19.79
CA GLU A 10 7.44 1.62 -21.25
C GLU A 10 8.12 2.93 -21.65
N GLY A 11 8.98 2.84 -22.67
CA GLY A 11 9.74 3.98 -23.15
C GLY A 11 10.96 4.34 -22.32
N ARG A 12 11.24 3.58 -21.26
CA ARG A 12 12.38 3.83 -20.40
C ARG A 12 13.12 2.53 -20.14
N ARG A 13 14.43 2.64 -19.97
CA ARG A 13 15.29 1.50 -19.72
C ARG A 13 15.70 1.44 -18.26
N ILE A 14 15.58 0.27 -17.64
CA ILE A 14 16.11 0.05 -16.30
C ILE A 14 17.61 -0.10 -16.41
N VAL A 15 18.34 0.79 -15.74
CA VAL A 15 19.81 0.81 -15.78
C VAL A 15 20.42 0.32 -14.46
N GLU A 16 19.64 0.30 -13.38
CA GLU A 16 20.13 -0.17 -12.10
C GLU A 16 18.98 -0.68 -11.26
N TYR A 17 19.18 -1.81 -10.58
CA TYR A 17 18.24 -2.36 -9.60
C TYR A 17 18.73 -1.99 -8.20
N LYS A 18 17.83 -1.41 -7.40
CA LYS A 18 18.13 -1.00 -6.03
C LYS A 18 17.58 -1.98 -5.00
N GLY A 19 16.90 -3.03 -5.45
CA GLY A 19 16.42 -4.10 -4.59
C GLY A 19 14.95 -4.03 -4.26
N ILE A 20 14.51 -4.98 -3.46
CA ILE A 20 13.12 -5.09 -3.03
C ILE A 20 12.83 -4.02 -1.99
N ILE A 21 11.70 -3.36 -2.13
CA ILE A 21 11.29 -2.29 -1.23
C ILE A 21 9.87 -2.55 -0.73
N PHE A 22 9.58 -2.11 0.47
CA PHE A 22 8.29 -2.30 1.12
C PHE A 22 7.78 -0.99 1.70
N GLY A 23 6.46 -0.90 1.86
CA GLY A 23 5.80 0.11 2.66
C GLY A 23 4.66 -0.55 3.41
N GLU A 24 4.45 -0.23 4.68
CA GLU A 24 3.41 -0.84 5.51
C GLU A 24 2.63 0.21 6.27
N VAL A 25 1.33 -0.03 6.40
CA VAL A 25 0.45 0.75 7.26
C VAL A 25 -0.38 -0.21 8.10
N ILE A 26 -0.40 0.02 9.39
CA ILE A 26 -1.22 -0.75 10.32
C ILE A 26 -2.27 0.19 10.90
N SER A 27 -3.55 -0.10 10.65
CA SER A 27 -4.65 0.63 11.24
C SER A 27 -4.92 0.08 12.64
N GLY A 28 -5.03 0.98 13.61
CA GLY A 28 -5.20 0.61 15.00
C GLY A 28 -6.53 -0.08 15.27
N VAL A 29 -6.57 -0.83 16.37
CA VAL A 29 -7.72 -1.62 16.79
C VAL A 29 -8.99 -0.78 16.88
N ASN A 30 -8.90 0.40 17.49
CA ASN A 30 -10.07 1.24 17.72
C ASN A 30 -10.68 1.74 16.41
N VAL A 31 -9.85 2.16 15.48
CA VAL A 31 -10.29 2.65 14.17
C VAL A 31 -11.03 1.55 13.44
N PHE A 32 -10.44 0.34 13.39
CA PHE A 32 -11.03 -0.78 12.68
C PHE A 32 -12.33 -1.26 13.34
N LYS A 33 -12.38 -1.29 14.67
CA LYS A 33 -13.59 -1.67 15.40
C LYS A 33 -14.72 -0.68 15.16
N ASP A 34 -14.42 0.60 15.12
CA ASP A 34 -15.40 1.64 14.83
C ASP A 34 -15.99 1.45 13.43
N PHE A 35 -15.16 1.09 12.46
CA PHE A 35 -15.64 0.79 11.11
C PHE A 35 -16.51 -0.48 11.10
N ALA A 36 -16.08 -1.52 11.80
CA ALA A 36 -16.85 -2.76 11.87
C ALA A 36 -18.21 -2.52 12.50
N ALA A 37 -18.27 -1.71 13.56
CA ALA A 37 -19.53 -1.33 14.20
C ALA A 37 -20.42 -0.52 13.24
N GLY A 38 -19.80 0.41 12.49
CA GLY A 38 -20.51 1.19 11.48
C GLY A 38 -21.08 0.31 10.38
N LEU A 39 -20.30 -0.69 9.93
CA LEU A 39 -20.74 -1.62 8.89
C LEU A 39 -21.95 -2.45 9.31
N SER A 40 -22.03 -2.83 10.57
CA SER A 40 -23.17 -3.63 11.05
C SER A 40 -24.47 -2.87 10.98
N ASN A 41 -24.43 -1.54 10.89
CA ASN A 41 -25.60 -0.68 10.75
C ASN A 41 -25.91 -0.32 9.30
N PHE A 42 -25.08 -0.76 8.37
CA PHE A 42 -25.29 -0.56 6.94
C PHE A 42 -26.01 -1.77 6.35
N PHE A 43 -27.25 -1.62 5.98
CA PHE A 43 -28.10 -2.70 5.46
C PHE A 43 -27.60 -3.21 4.10
N GLY A 44 -26.53 -4.02 4.11
CA GLY A 44 -25.97 -4.61 2.89
C GLY A 44 -25.33 -3.61 1.95
N GLY A 45 -25.23 -2.35 2.35
CA GLY A 45 -24.59 -1.31 1.56
C GLY A 45 -23.09 -1.19 1.88
N ARG A 46 -22.37 -0.50 1.01
CA ARG A 46 -20.96 -0.20 1.22
C ARG A 46 -20.82 1.00 2.16
N SER A 47 -19.85 0.91 3.07
CA SER A 47 -19.55 2.02 3.96
C SER A 47 -18.54 2.96 3.28
N ALA A 48 -18.96 4.18 3.00
CA ALA A 48 -18.08 5.19 2.41
C ALA A 48 -16.87 5.49 3.31
N THR A 49 -17.09 5.53 4.63
CA THR A 49 -16.02 5.77 5.60
C THR A 49 -15.01 4.62 5.61
N TYR A 50 -15.49 3.40 5.56
CA TYR A 50 -14.63 2.21 5.52
C TYR A 50 -13.80 2.18 4.24
N GLU A 51 -14.42 2.45 3.10
CA GLU A 51 -13.73 2.46 1.82
C GLU A 51 -12.68 3.57 1.77
N GLU A 52 -13.00 4.75 2.29
CA GLU A 52 -12.08 5.86 2.36
C GLU A 52 -10.84 5.52 3.20
N GLU A 53 -11.04 4.83 4.33
CA GLU A 53 -9.94 4.45 5.20
C GLU A 53 -9.05 3.40 4.55
N LEU A 54 -9.64 2.44 3.83
CA LEU A 54 -8.85 1.47 3.04
C LEU A 54 -8.05 2.16 1.96
N MET A 55 -8.63 3.12 1.27
CA MET A 55 -7.94 3.89 0.25
C MET A 55 -6.78 4.67 0.85
N ASN A 56 -7.00 5.33 1.98
CA ASN A 56 -5.96 6.10 2.66
C ASN A 56 -4.81 5.21 3.13
N ALA A 57 -5.12 4.05 3.69
CA ALA A 57 -4.11 3.10 4.14
C ALA A 57 -3.27 2.61 2.97
N ARG A 58 -3.91 2.29 1.84
CA ARG A 58 -3.23 1.84 0.63
C ARG A 58 -2.31 2.93 0.08
N GLU A 59 -2.81 4.15 -0.02
CA GLU A 59 -2.03 5.28 -0.52
C GLU A 59 -0.84 5.58 0.39
N ASN A 60 -1.03 5.50 1.70
CA ASN A 60 0.05 5.72 2.66
C ASN A 60 1.12 4.62 2.57
N ALA A 61 0.71 3.36 2.38
CA ALA A 61 1.65 2.27 2.20
C ALA A 61 2.50 2.46 0.93
N LEU A 62 1.85 2.86 -0.17
CA LEU A 62 2.55 3.16 -1.42
C LEU A 62 3.52 4.33 -1.25
N ARG A 63 3.09 5.40 -0.58
CA ARG A 63 3.92 6.57 -0.34
C ARG A 63 5.16 6.22 0.49
N GLU A 64 4.99 5.42 1.53
CA GLU A 64 6.12 4.99 2.36
C GLU A 64 7.10 4.15 1.55
N MET A 65 6.61 3.23 0.72
CA MET A 65 7.45 2.45 -0.18
C MET A 65 8.23 3.37 -1.12
N GLU A 66 7.57 4.36 -1.71
CA GLU A 66 8.21 5.31 -2.62
C GLU A 66 9.28 6.13 -1.93
N GLN A 67 9.03 6.58 -0.69
CA GLN A 67 10.02 7.33 0.09
C GLN A 67 11.26 6.49 0.38
N ARG A 68 11.07 5.22 0.71
CA ARG A 68 12.19 4.30 0.94
C ARG A 68 12.97 4.03 -0.34
N ALA A 69 12.28 3.91 -1.46
CA ALA A 69 12.92 3.74 -2.76
C ALA A 69 13.75 4.98 -3.13
N ALA A 70 13.20 6.16 -2.93
CA ALA A 70 13.90 7.42 -3.19
C ALA A 70 15.15 7.55 -2.32
N ALA A 71 15.08 7.10 -1.06
CA ALA A 71 16.23 7.12 -0.15
C ALA A 71 17.36 6.21 -0.63
N ARG A 72 17.07 5.20 -1.44
CA ARG A 72 18.08 4.34 -2.07
C ARG A 72 18.58 4.88 -3.40
N GLY A 73 18.09 6.04 -3.82
CA GLY A 73 18.49 6.64 -5.09
C GLY A 73 17.69 6.17 -6.30
N ALA A 74 16.58 5.46 -6.08
CA ALA A 74 15.71 5.02 -7.16
C ALA A 74 14.83 6.16 -7.67
N ASN A 75 14.43 6.09 -8.94
CA ASN A 75 13.46 7.02 -9.51
C ASN A 75 12.19 6.31 -10.00
N ALA A 76 12.10 5.01 -9.79
CA ALA A 76 10.90 4.24 -10.11
C ALA A 76 10.80 3.01 -9.21
N VAL A 77 9.57 2.51 -9.06
CA VAL A 77 9.30 1.23 -8.41
C VAL A 77 8.44 0.42 -9.39
N VAL A 78 8.91 -0.77 -9.76
CA VAL A 78 8.24 -1.65 -10.71
C VAL A 78 7.77 -2.93 -10.01
N GLY A 79 6.85 -3.66 -10.62
CA GLY A 79 6.35 -4.91 -10.10
C GLY A 79 5.63 -4.74 -8.78
N VAL A 80 4.92 -3.63 -8.59
CA VAL A 80 4.27 -3.32 -7.31
C VAL A 80 3.10 -4.25 -7.06
N ASP A 81 3.02 -4.74 -5.84
CA ASP A 81 1.92 -5.53 -5.31
C ASP A 81 1.43 -4.92 -4.01
N VAL A 82 0.13 -4.96 -3.78
CA VAL A 82 -0.48 -4.44 -2.56
C VAL A 82 -1.31 -5.54 -1.93
N ASP A 83 -0.99 -5.87 -0.68
CA ASP A 83 -1.67 -6.90 0.08
C ASP A 83 -2.37 -6.32 1.31
N TYR A 84 -3.45 -6.96 1.70
CA TYR A 84 -4.22 -6.63 2.89
C TYR A 84 -4.24 -7.83 3.81
N GLU A 85 -4.10 -7.58 5.11
CA GLU A 85 -4.16 -8.63 6.10
C GLU A 85 -4.85 -8.13 7.35
N VAL A 86 -5.78 -8.92 7.86
CA VAL A 86 -6.47 -8.62 9.11
C VAL A 86 -5.72 -9.33 10.24
N LEU A 87 -5.32 -8.55 11.24
CA LEU A 87 -4.50 -9.03 12.35
C LEU A 87 -5.25 -8.90 13.66
N GLY A 88 -4.77 -9.64 14.66
CA GLY A 88 -5.29 -9.58 16.02
C GLY A 88 -6.37 -10.61 16.29
N ALA A 89 -6.52 -10.98 17.57
CA ALA A 89 -7.45 -12.02 18.00
C ALA A 89 -8.91 -11.70 17.70
N ASP A 90 -9.24 -10.40 17.61
CA ASP A 90 -10.59 -9.91 17.36
C ASP A 90 -10.77 -9.39 15.95
N ASN A 91 -9.84 -9.66 15.06
CA ASN A 91 -9.79 -9.02 13.74
C ASN A 91 -9.82 -7.48 13.87
N GLY A 92 -9.14 -6.95 14.90
CA GLY A 92 -9.19 -5.54 15.24
C GLY A 92 -8.12 -4.67 14.59
N MET A 93 -7.23 -5.27 13.80
CA MET A 93 -6.18 -4.53 13.08
C MET A 93 -6.16 -4.91 11.62
N LEU A 94 -5.93 -3.91 10.79
CA LEU A 94 -5.76 -4.08 9.34
C LEU A 94 -4.34 -3.67 8.98
N MET A 95 -3.61 -4.54 8.29
CA MET A 95 -2.29 -4.22 7.74
C MET A 95 -2.38 -4.16 6.23
N VAL A 96 -1.85 -3.08 5.66
CA VAL A 96 -1.70 -2.94 4.21
C VAL A 96 -0.21 -2.89 3.92
N THR A 97 0.25 -3.78 3.05
CA THR A 97 1.66 -3.85 2.66
C THR A 97 1.78 -3.62 1.16
N ALA A 98 2.60 -2.66 0.78
CA ALA A 98 3.01 -2.47 -0.62
C ALA A 98 4.42 -3.01 -0.78
N SER A 99 4.69 -3.68 -1.88
CA SER A 99 6.03 -4.18 -2.20
C SER A 99 6.33 -3.96 -3.67
N GLY A 100 7.61 -3.93 -4.01
CA GLY A 100 8.03 -3.75 -5.39
C GLY A 100 9.54 -3.76 -5.49
N THR A 101 10.05 -3.49 -6.69
CA THR A 101 11.48 -3.40 -6.94
C THR A 101 11.85 -1.95 -7.24
N ALA A 102 12.71 -1.40 -6.41
CA ALA A 102 13.23 -0.05 -6.63
C ALA A 102 14.28 -0.09 -7.74
N VAL A 103 14.15 0.79 -8.71
CA VAL A 103 15.02 0.83 -9.90
C VAL A 103 15.38 2.25 -10.29
N VAL A 104 16.44 2.38 -11.06
CA VAL A 104 16.78 3.62 -11.77
C VAL A 104 16.44 3.39 -13.23
N VAL A 105 15.62 4.26 -13.80
CA VAL A 105 15.27 4.24 -15.24
C VAL A 105 15.79 5.51 -15.90
N GLU A 106 16.08 5.38 -17.18
CA GLU A 106 16.51 6.50 -18.03
C GLU A 106 15.48 6.81 -19.12
#